data_73628c5edca852807d18b2adc2d5471f
#
_entry.id   73628c5edca852807d18b2adc2d5471f
#
_cell.length_a   1.000
_cell.length_b   1.000
_cell.length_c   1.000
_cell.angle_alpha   90.00
_cell.angle_beta   90.00
_cell.angle_gamma   90.00
#
_symmetry.space_group_name_H-M   'P 1'
#
loop_
_entity.id
_entity.type
_entity.pdbx_description
1 polymer ?
#
loop_
_entity_poly.entity_id
_entity_poly.type
_entity_poly.pdbx_seq_one_letter_code
_entity_poly.pdbx_strand_id
1 'polypeptide(L)'
;MKKTLILACIILVYSCKNSITNDKISIYADETVLIVNYQIENMSMEEHSELGSTVAPSFTSENVPGLLGKSFIGDLDRGVFGGLYYFSDSKSVDVYLESDLWKGVVAHPNLVNFKTDIFKTFDGTELANGNHSMRKTSSDASDADGLHILVVNYSNEVNPSKEEMSSQVKQYAPVFNNDNFPGMIGKTMINSTDGNIYGGVYYFTSRTAIDDYFESDLWTGFEGDNNTNVYKKDIYSVASISAISNGVPVL
;
A
#
# COMPACT_ATOMS: atom_id res chain seq x y z
N MET A 1 37.48 -1.46 -8.72
CA MET A 1 37.02 -2.83 -8.47
C MET A 1 35.56 -2.73 -7.99
N LYS A 2 34.65 -2.81 -8.92
CA LYS A 2 33.22 -2.82 -8.62
C LYS A 2 32.89 -4.15 -7.95
N LYS A 3 32.49 -4.13 -6.68
CA LYS A 3 31.98 -5.31 -6.00
C LYS A 3 30.59 -5.58 -6.55
N THR A 4 30.51 -6.56 -7.40
CA THR A 4 29.28 -7.19 -7.87
C THR A 4 28.61 -7.81 -6.65
N LEU A 5 27.67 -7.07 -6.05
CA LEU A 5 26.76 -7.62 -5.05
C LEU A 5 25.60 -8.25 -5.84
N ILE A 6 25.92 -9.39 -6.45
CA ILE A 6 24.97 -10.18 -7.22
C ILE A 6 24.04 -10.83 -6.22
N LEU A 7 22.79 -10.35 -6.25
CA LEU A 7 21.67 -11.16 -6.70
C LEU A 7 21.66 -12.58 -6.14
N ALA A 8 21.53 -12.68 -4.82
CA ALA A 8 21.16 -13.92 -4.16
C ALA A 8 19.75 -13.79 -3.55
N CYS A 9 18.90 -12.98 -4.19
CA CYS A 9 17.58 -12.68 -3.64
C CYS A 9 16.51 -13.71 -3.98
N ILE A 10 16.80 -14.74 -4.79
CA ILE A 10 15.72 -15.57 -5.32
C ILE A 10 15.95 -17.09 -5.18
N ILE A 11 17.16 -17.53 -4.81
CA ILE A 11 17.40 -18.97 -4.68
C ILE A 11 18.07 -19.27 -3.35
N LEU A 12 17.30 -19.43 -2.29
CA LEU A 12 17.66 -20.26 -1.15
C LEU A 12 16.39 -20.81 -0.49
N VAL A 13 15.73 -21.68 -1.22
CA VAL A 13 14.92 -22.74 -0.61
C VAL A 13 15.91 -23.84 -0.28
N TYR A 14 16.58 -23.80 0.87
CA TYR A 14 16.99 -25.01 1.59
C TYR A 14 17.51 -24.68 2.98
N SER A 15 16.79 -25.21 3.95
CA SER A 15 17.28 -25.65 5.26
C SER A 15 17.89 -24.60 6.22
N CYS A 16 17.04 -24.08 7.09
CA CYS A 16 17.41 -23.92 8.49
C CYS A 16 16.25 -24.37 9.39
N LYS A 17 16.34 -25.57 9.91
CA LYS A 17 15.71 -25.91 11.18
C LYS A 17 16.47 -25.16 12.24
N ASN A 18 15.84 -24.19 12.94
CA ASN A 18 16.01 -24.10 14.40
C ASN A 18 15.25 -22.94 15.03
N SER A 19 14.71 -23.28 16.18
CA SER A 19 14.25 -22.47 17.31
C SER A 19 13.07 -21.54 17.06
N ILE A 20 11.93 -22.05 17.42
CA ILE A 20 10.75 -21.28 17.82
C ILE A 20 11.15 -20.46 19.04
N THR A 21 11.54 -19.22 18.84
CA THR A 21 11.43 -18.21 19.88
C THR A 21 9.99 -17.72 19.85
N ASN A 22 9.35 -17.67 21.01
CA ASN A 22 8.07 -17.00 21.21
C ASN A 22 8.24 -15.50 20.94
N ASP A 23 8.41 -15.13 19.68
CA ASP A 23 8.36 -13.73 19.26
C ASP A 23 6.91 -13.26 19.44
N LYS A 24 6.76 -12.20 20.21
CA LYS A 24 5.49 -11.51 20.37
C LYS A 24 4.86 -11.34 18.99
N ILE A 25 3.65 -11.87 18.81
CA ILE A 25 2.84 -11.63 17.62
C ILE A 25 2.86 -10.11 17.40
N SER A 26 3.37 -9.66 16.26
CA SER A 26 3.40 -8.25 15.94
C SER A 26 1.96 -7.71 16.02
N ILE A 27 1.76 -6.58 16.71
CA ILE A 27 0.44 -5.94 16.80
C ILE A 27 -0.10 -5.53 15.42
N TYR A 28 0.73 -5.59 14.40
CA TYR A 28 0.43 -5.21 13.01
C TYR A 28 0.12 -6.39 12.09
N ALA A 29 0.22 -7.63 12.59
CA ALA A 29 -0.11 -8.83 11.82
C ALA A 29 -1.57 -8.86 11.33
N ASP A 30 -2.46 -8.15 11.99
CA ASP A 30 -3.89 -8.09 11.67
C ASP A 30 -4.26 -6.89 10.80
N GLU A 31 -3.33 -5.95 10.58
CA GLU A 31 -3.60 -4.78 9.73
C GLU A 31 -4.06 -5.20 8.34
N THR A 32 -5.04 -4.45 7.86
CA THR A 32 -5.68 -4.70 6.57
C THR A 32 -5.66 -3.43 5.73
N VAL A 33 -5.26 -3.57 4.48
CA VAL A 33 -5.28 -2.51 3.47
C VAL A 33 -6.52 -2.69 2.59
N LEU A 34 -7.32 -1.64 2.46
CA LEU A 34 -8.42 -1.58 1.49
C LEU A 34 -8.04 -0.55 0.42
N ILE A 35 -8.10 -0.97 -0.85
CA ILE A 35 -7.96 -0.09 -1.99
C ILE A 35 -9.30 0.01 -2.68
N VAL A 36 -9.82 1.22 -2.80
CA VAL A 36 -11.05 1.53 -3.53
C VAL A 36 -10.68 2.32 -4.76
N ASN A 37 -11.14 1.88 -5.91
CA ASN A 37 -11.04 2.61 -7.17
C ASN A 37 -12.43 2.85 -7.75
N TYR A 38 -12.64 4.02 -8.36
CA TYR A 38 -13.84 4.37 -9.11
C TYR A 38 -13.51 5.33 -10.24
N GLN A 39 -14.47 5.59 -11.10
CA GLN A 39 -14.41 6.62 -12.15
C GLN A 39 -15.48 7.68 -11.89
N ILE A 40 -15.31 8.85 -12.48
CA ILE A 40 -16.31 9.93 -12.41
C ILE A 40 -17.02 10.05 -13.76
N GLU A 41 -18.33 10.27 -13.71
CA GLU A 41 -19.17 10.55 -14.88
C GLU A 41 -20.04 11.79 -14.63
N ASN A 42 -20.17 12.64 -15.64
CA ASN A 42 -20.97 13.86 -15.57
C ASN A 42 -20.62 14.78 -14.37
N MET A 43 -19.35 14.83 -14.00
CA MET A 43 -18.79 15.62 -12.91
C MET A 43 -17.45 16.17 -13.36
N SER A 44 -17.20 17.44 -13.13
CA SER A 44 -15.89 18.06 -13.38
C SER A 44 -14.89 17.69 -12.28
N MET A 45 -13.60 17.90 -12.54
CA MET A 45 -12.55 17.71 -11.55
C MET A 45 -12.69 18.67 -10.36
N GLU A 46 -13.20 19.87 -10.57
CA GLU A 46 -13.47 20.83 -9.52
C GLU A 46 -14.58 20.33 -8.58
N GLU A 47 -15.72 19.91 -9.13
CA GLU A 47 -16.83 19.32 -8.37
C GLU A 47 -16.40 18.05 -7.62
N HIS A 48 -15.56 17.20 -8.24
CA HIS A 48 -14.99 16.02 -7.59
C HIS A 48 -14.08 16.40 -6.42
N SER A 49 -13.25 17.44 -6.57
CA SER A 49 -12.38 17.95 -5.50
C SER A 49 -13.20 18.54 -4.34
N GLU A 50 -14.28 19.27 -4.64
CA GLU A 50 -15.20 19.80 -3.62
C GLU A 50 -15.92 18.68 -2.86
N LEU A 51 -16.37 17.65 -3.58
CA LEU A 51 -16.95 16.45 -2.96
C LEU A 51 -15.95 15.78 -2.03
N GLY A 52 -14.71 15.59 -2.50
CA GLY A 52 -13.61 15.04 -1.69
C GLY A 52 -13.38 15.84 -0.41
N SER A 53 -13.30 17.16 -0.53
CA SER A 53 -13.11 18.08 0.60
C SER A 53 -14.26 18.04 1.61
N THR A 54 -15.48 17.83 1.12
CA THR A 54 -16.68 17.71 1.96
C THR A 54 -16.70 16.40 2.75
N VAL A 55 -16.27 15.29 2.15
CA VAL A 55 -16.33 13.98 2.79
C VAL A 55 -15.07 13.64 3.60
N ALA A 56 -13.91 14.25 3.32
CA ALA A 56 -12.65 13.94 3.99
C ALA A 56 -12.72 14.00 5.52
N PRO A 57 -13.39 14.99 6.15
CA PRO A 57 -13.52 15.04 7.61
C PRO A 57 -14.28 13.86 8.24
N SER A 58 -15.03 13.08 7.42
CA SER A 58 -15.72 11.89 7.91
C SER A 58 -14.77 10.68 8.09
N PHE A 59 -13.58 10.71 7.51
CA PHE A 59 -12.62 9.61 7.61
C PHE A 59 -11.66 9.79 8.78
N THR A 60 -12.20 9.66 9.98
CA THR A 60 -11.45 9.64 11.25
C THR A 60 -11.69 8.32 11.96
N SER A 61 -10.82 7.95 12.89
CA SER A 61 -11.01 6.73 13.70
C SER A 61 -12.28 6.75 14.58
N GLU A 62 -12.81 7.95 14.86
CA GLU A 62 -14.07 8.13 15.60
C GLU A 62 -15.28 7.74 14.74
N ASN A 63 -15.30 8.17 13.48
CA ASN A 63 -16.42 7.94 12.56
C ASN A 63 -16.30 6.59 11.83
N VAL A 64 -15.05 6.12 11.63
CA VAL A 64 -14.73 4.85 10.98
C VAL A 64 -13.89 4.01 11.94
N PRO A 65 -14.51 3.20 12.81
CA PRO A 65 -13.80 2.41 13.80
C PRO A 65 -12.72 1.53 13.19
N GLY A 66 -11.51 1.58 13.76
CA GLY A 66 -10.36 0.82 13.29
C GLY A 66 -9.61 1.44 12.10
N LEU A 67 -10.08 2.57 11.54
CA LEU A 67 -9.32 3.31 10.53
C LEU A 67 -8.05 3.91 11.15
N LEU A 68 -6.89 3.58 10.58
CA LEU A 68 -5.58 4.12 10.96
C LEU A 68 -5.22 5.35 10.12
N GLY A 69 -5.61 5.36 8.84
CA GLY A 69 -5.41 6.46 7.94
C GLY A 69 -5.97 6.16 6.54
N LYS A 70 -6.24 7.23 5.78
CA LYS A 70 -6.73 7.14 4.42
C LYS A 70 -6.03 8.16 3.53
N SER A 71 -5.39 7.71 2.47
CA SER A 71 -4.95 8.55 1.36
C SER A 71 -6.03 8.60 0.29
N PHE A 72 -6.43 9.82 -0.12
CA PHE A 72 -7.21 10.02 -1.32
C PHE A 72 -6.28 9.96 -2.52
N ILE A 73 -6.56 9.07 -3.46
CA ILE A 73 -5.67 8.74 -4.57
C ILE A 73 -6.32 9.01 -5.92
N GLY A 74 -5.49 9.34 -6.91
CA GLY A 74 -5.93 9.54 -8.28
C GLY A 74 -4.87 9.19 -9.30
N ASP A 75 -5.32 8.62 -10.42
CA ASP A 75 -4.57 8.47 -11.65
C ASP A 75 -5.33 9.25 -12.73
N LEU A 76 -4.87 10.46 -13.00
CA LEU A 76 -5.53 11.37 -13.95
C LEU A 76 -5.47 10.85 -15.39
N ASP A 77 -4.41 10.15 -15.76
CA ASP A 77 -4.22 9.63 -17.12
C ASP A 77 -5.23 8.53 -17.44
N ARG A 78 -5.57 7.71 -16.45
CA ARG A 78 -6.58 6.65 -16.56
C ARG A 78 -7.99 7.09 -16.14
N GLY A 79 -8.14 8.29 -15.58
CA GLY A 79 -9.41 8.77 -15.03
C GLY A 79 -9.91 7.91 -13.86
N VAL A 80 -8.98 7.36 -13.06
CA VAL A 80 -9.27 6.51 -11.90
C VAL A 80 -9.00 7.29 -10.62
N PHE A 81 -9.96 7.28 -9.72
CA PHE A 81 -9.89 7.94 -8.42
C PHE A 81 -10.23 6.95 -7.32
N GLY A 82 -9.93 7.31 -6.07
CA GLY A 82 -10.28 6.41 -4.98
C GLY A 82 -9.68 6.74 -3.64
N GLY A 83 -9.47 5.69 -2.87
CA GLY A 83 -8.82 5.77 -1.58
C GLY A 83 -8.00 4.54 -1.27
N LEU A 84 -6.89 4.74 -0.61
CA LEU A 84 -6.10 3.70 0.02
C LEU A 84 -6.24 3.86 1.53
N TYR A 85 -6.74 2.82 2.17
CA TYR A 85 -7.09 2.83 3.58
C TYR A 85 -6.26 1.81 4.34
N TYR A 86 -5.84 2.16 5.54
CA TYR A 86 -5.25 1.26 6.50
C TYR A 86 -6.20 1.07 7.67
N PHE A 87 -6.51 -0.18 7.99
CA PHE A 87 -7.35 -0.57 9.12
C PHE A 87 -6.56 -1.41 10.11
N SER A 88 -6.94 -1.35 11.37
CA SER A 88 -6.36 -2.18 12.45
C SER A 88 -6.55 -3.67 12.23
N ASP A 89 -7.61 -4.06 11.52
CA ASP A 89 -7.96 -5.46 11.24
C ASP A 89 -9.01 -5.58 10.12
N SER A 90 -9.21 -6.82 9.63
CA SER A 90 -10.18 -7.10 8.56
C SER A 90 -11.64 -6.88 8.97
N LYS A 91 -11.97 -7.08 10.25
CA LYS A 91 -13.33 -6.84 10.75
C LYS A 91 -13.70 -5.37 10.66
N SER A 92 -12.75 -4.49 10.90
CA SER A 92 -12.95 -3.04 10.76
C SER A 92 -13.24 -2.64 9.30
N VAL A 93 -12.63 -3.34 8.33
CA VAL A 93 -12.97 -3.18 6.90
C VAL A 93 -14.41 -3.60 6.64
N ASP A 94 -14.84 -4.76 7.15
CA ASP A 94 -16.22 -5.25 6.96
C ASP A 94 -17.23 -4.25 7.54
N VAL A 95 -16.98 -3.75 8.76
CA VAL A 95 -17.81 -2.72 9.40
C VAL A 95 -17.90 -1.44 8.55
N TYR A 96 -16.77 -1.00 8.00
CA TYR A 96 -16.75 0.17 7.12
C TYR A 96 -17.56 -0.06 5.84
N LEU A 97 -17.40 -1.21 5.16
CA LEU A 97 -18.12 -1.52 3.93
C LEU A 97 -19.64 -1.73 4.14
N GLU A 98 -20.08 -1.96 5.37
CA GLU A 98 -21.50 -2.01 5.76
C GLU A 98 -22.03 -0.66 6.26
N SER A 99 -21.18 0.33 6.47
CA SER A 99 -21.55 1.63 7.05
C SER A 99 -22.41 2.51 6.12
N ASP A 100 -23.15 3.44 6.70
CA ASP A 100 -23.90 4.43 5.93
C ASP A 100 -22.98 5.39 5.17
N LEU A 101 -21.76 5.64 5.68
CA LEU A 101 -20.76 6.43 4.98
C LEU A 101 -20.37 5.76 3.65
N TRP A 102 -20.03 4.47 3.68
CA TRP A 102 -19.70 3.72 2.46
C TRP A 102 -20.89 3.64 1.50
N LYS A 103 -22.07 3.31 2.01
CA LYS A 103 -23.30 3.27 1.20
C LYS A 103 -23.59 4.61 0.53
N GLY A 104 -23.36 5.73 1.23
CA GLY A 104 -23.48 7.06 0.65
C GLY A 104 -22.49 7.33 -0.47
N VAL A 105 -21.24 6.87 -0.32
CA VAL A 105 -20.21 7.00 -1.36
C VAL A 105 -20.60 6.21 -2.61
N VAL A 106 -20.95 4.93 -2.47
CA VAL A 106 -21.28 4.09 -3.64
C VAL A 106 -22.63 4.42 -4.29
N ALA A 107 -23.52 5.08 -3.56
CA ALA A 107 -24.80 5.55 -4.09
C ALA A 107 -24.71 6.91 -4.81
N HIS A 108 -23.54 7.56 -4.79
CA HIS A 108 -23.37 8.85 -5.45
C HIS A 108 -23.48 8.71 -6.99
N PRO A 109 -24.40 9.42 -7.66
CA PRO A 109 -24.75 9.16 -9.06
C PRO A 109 -23.62 9.39 -10.06
N ASN A 110 -22.63 10.19 -9.70
CA ASN A 110 -21.50 10.53 -10.56
C ASN A 110 -20.22 9.72 -10.26
N LEU A 111 -20.24 8.86 -9.23
CA LEU A 111 -19.14 7.95 -8.93
C LEU A 111 -19.54 6.55 -9.41
N VAL A 112 -18.79 6.01 -10.36
CA VAL A 112 -19.17 4.78 -11.05
C VAL A 112 -18.02 3.78 -11.11
N ASN A 113 -18.32 2.54 -11.53
CA ASN A 113 -17.32 1.50 -11.77
C ASN A 113 -16.44 1.20 -10.55
N PHE A 114 -17.05 1.15 -9.37
CA PHE A 114 -16.35 0.82 -8.13
C PHE A 114 -15.67 -0.55 -8.18
N LYS A 115 -14.43 -0.59 -7.72
CA LYS A 115 -13.66 -1.81 -7.46
C LYS A 115 -13.02 -1.70 -6.08
N THR A 116 -13.03 -2.80 -5.34
CA THR A 116 -12.41 -2.90 -4.02
C THR A 116 -11.45 -4.08 -3.99
N ASP A 117 -10.22 -3.82 -3.54
CA ASP A 117 -9.21 -4.85 -3.29
C ASP A 117 -8.88 -4.83 -1.79
N ILE A 118 -8.92 -5.98 -1.12
CA ILE A 118 -8.63 -6.12 0.32
C ILE A 118 -7.41 -7.01 0.50
N PHE A 119 -6.44 -6.51 1.24
CA PHE A 119 -5.19 -7.20 1.51
C PHE A 119 -4.87 -7.21 3.01
N LYS A 120 -4.29 -8.30 3.48
CA LYS A 120 -3.63 -8.36 4.79
C LYS A 120 -2.19 -7.90 4.69
N THR A 121 -1.65 -7.37 5.75
CA THR A 121 -0.23 -7.04 5.84
C THR A 121 0.57 -8.22 6.39
N PHE A 122 1.87 -8.26 6.10
CA PHE A 122 2.78 -9.24 6.65
C PHE A 122 3.46 -8.72 7.92
N ASP A 123 3.71 -9.63 8.88
CA ASP A 123 4.64 -9.39 9.98
C ASP A 123 6.01 -8.99 9.42
N GLY A 124 6.62 -7.96 9.98
CA GLY A 124 7.90 -7.45 9.52
C GLY A 124 7.79 -6.31 8.51
N THR A 125 6.58 -5.99 8.04
CA THR A 125 6.37 -4.83 7.15
C THR A 125 6.76 -3.50 7.82
N GLU A 126 6.74 -3.45 9.16
CA GLU A 126 7.21 -2.31 9.95
C GLU A 126 8.71 -2.02 9.75
N LEU A 127 9.51 -3.03 9.39
CA LEU A 127 10.94 -2.86 9.11
C LEU A 127 11.21 -2.09 7.81
N ALA A 128 10.24 -2.03 6.92
CA ALA A 128 10.26 -1.21 5.70
C ALA A 128 9.56 0.15 5.90
N ASN A 129 9.40 0.60 7.13
CA ASN A 129 8.55 1.75 7.50
C ASN A 129 7.11 1.62 6.96
N GLY A 130 6.70 0.41 6.66
CA GLY A 130 5.40 0.10 6.04
C GLY A 130 4.35 -0.34 7.05
N ASN A 131 4.66 -0.22 8.30
CA ASN A 131 3.78 -0.39 9.42
C ASN A 131 2.72 0.68 9.39
N HIS A 132 1.58 0.29 8.92
CA HIS A 132 0.70 1.16 8.23
C HIS A 132 1.53 2.38 7.85
N SER A 133 1.86 2.58 6.62
CA SER A 133 2.73 3.70 6.20
C SER A 133 2.31 5.05 6.81
N MET A 134 1.29 5.00 7.63
CA MET A 134 0.68 6.05 8.45
C MET A 134 1.26 6.14 9.87
N ARG A 135 2.38 5.45 10.18
CA ARG A 135 3.01 5.53 11.51
C ARG A 135 3.47 6.94 11.84
N LYS A 136 3.95 7.65 10.83
CA LYS A 136 4.36 9.04 10.94
C LYS A 136 3.72 9.79 9.79
N THR A 137 2.74 10.62 10.09
CA THR A 137 1.95 11.34 9.10
C THR A 137 1.95 12.83 9.38
N SER A 138 1.74 13.61 8.33
CA SER A 138 1.57 15.05 8.41
C SER A 138 0.09 15.44 8.35
N SER A 139 -0.27 16.45 9.12
CA SER A 139 -1.54 17.19 8.98
C SER A 139 -1.42 18.42 8.07
N ASP A 140 -0.23 18.72 7.54
CA ASP A 140 -0.03 19.78 6.58
C ASP A 140 -0.37 19.27 5.17
N ALA A 141 -1.31 19.92 4.52
CA ALA A 141 -1.76 19.55 3.18
C ALA A 141 -0.64 19.67 2.12
N SER A 142 0.33 20.57 2.33
CA SER A 142 1.47 20.76 1.42
C SER A 142 2.45 19.57 1.42
N ASP A 143 2.47 18.76 2.47
CA ASP A 143 3.31 17.56 2.53
C ASP A 143 2.79 16.43 1.62
N ALA A 144 1.58 16.57 1.07
CA ALA A 144 1.06 15.69 0.02
C ALA A 144 1.57 16.06 -1.39
N ASP A 145 2.14 17.26 -1.55
CA ASP A 145 2.57 17.74 -2.86
C ASP A 145 3.69 16.86 -3.42
N GLY A 146 3.44 16.33 -4.63
CA GLY A 146 4.35 15.41 -5.28
C GLY A 146 4.32 13.97 -4.76
N LEU A 147 3.59 13.70 -3.67
CA LEU A 147 3.51 12.35 -3.08
C LEU A 147 2.80 11.37 -4.02
N HIS A 148 3.40 10.22 -4.23
CA HIS A 148 2.85 9.16 -5.08
C HIS A 148 2.83 7.81 -4.35
N ILE A 149 1.87 7.00 -4.75
CA ILE A 149 1.73 5.61 -4.31
C ILE A 149 1.93 4.70 -5.51
N LEU A 150 2.78 3.68 -5.34
CA LEU A 150 2.89 2.55 -6.25
C LEU A 150 2.25 1.33 -5.59
N VAL A 151 1.31 0.71 -6.29
CA VAL A 151 0.72 -0.59 -5.90
C VAL A 151 1.21 -1.66 -6.88
N VAL A 152 1.90 -2.65 -6.36
CA VAL A 152 2.38 -3.80 -7.13
C VAL A 152 1.66 -5.04 -6.66
N ASN A 153 1.12 -5.83 -7.60
CA ASN A 153 0.60 -7.16 -7.32
C ASN A 153 1.28 -8.19 -8.21
N TYR A 154 1.63 -9.31 -7.63
CA TYR A 154 2.26 -10.44 -8.32
C TYR A 154 1.78 -11.77 -7.76
N SER A 155 1.94 -12.82 -8.54
CA SER A 155 1.85 -14.21 -8.08
C SER A 155 3.22 -14.86 -8.12
N ASN A 156 3.41 -15.91 -7.32
CA ASN A 156 4.63 -16.69 -7.29
C ASN A 156 4.29 -18.17 -7.58
N GLU A 157 4.97 -18.77 -8.56
CA GLU A 157 4.73 -20.17 -8.95
C GLU A 157 5.09 -21.15 -7.83
N VAL A 158 6.05 -20.81 -6.98
CA VAL A 158 6.48 -21.68 -5.86
C VAL A 158 5.46 -21.69 -4.73
N ASN A 159 4.60 -20.68 -4.63
CA ASN A 159 3.57 -20.53 -3.61
C ASN A 159 4.06 -20.84 -2.18
N PRO A 160 4.98 -20.03 -1.63
CA PRO A 160 5.57 -20.27 -0.30
C PRO A 160 4.51 -20.27 0.79
N SER A 161 4.74 -21.01 1.86
CA SER A 161 3.88 -20.96 3.04
C SER A 161 3.85 -19.55 3.65
N LYS A 162 2.82 -19.25 4.43
CA LYS A 162 2.71 -17.94 5.11
C LYS A 162 3.92 -17.67 6.01
N GLU A 163 4.43 -18.69 6.69
CA GLU A 163 5.59 -18.62 7.58
C GLU A 163 6.88 -18.34 6.81
N GLU A 164 7.07 -19.00 5.66
CA GLU A 164 8.20 -18.73 4.76
C GLU A 164 8.15 -17.32 4.22
N MET A 165 6.98 -16.88 3.75
CA MET A 165 6.81 -15.51 3.24
C MET A 165 7.04 -14.47 4.34
N SER A 166 6.51 -14.67 5.54
CA SER A 166 6.74 -13.77 6.69
C SER A 166 8.23 -13.68 7.05
N SER A 167 8.94 -14.82 6.99
CA SER A 167 10.40 -14.84 7.22
C SER A 167 11.15 -14.07 6.13
N GLN A 168 10.76 -14.22 4.87
CA GLN A 168 11.34 -13.46 3.76
C GLN A 168 11.07 -11.96 3.89
N VAL A 169 9.84 -11.58 4.26
CA VAL A 169 9.49 -10.18 4.52
C VAL A 169 10.42 -9.57 5.57
N LYS A 170 10.59 -10.22 6.72
CA LYS A 170 11.49 -9.74 7.80
C LYS A 170 12.94 -9.62 7.33
N GLN A 171 13.38 -10.50 6.45
CA GLN A 171 14.75 -10.48 5.91
C GLN A 171 14.96 -9.32 4.93
N TYR A 172 13.99 -9.05 4.07
CA TYR A 172 14.15 -8.09 2.97
C TYR A 172 13.55 -6.72 3.25
N ALA A 173 12.59 -6.62 4.18
CA ALA A 173 11.95 -5.34 4.48
C ALA A 173 12.93 -4.20 4.79
N PRO A 174 14.04 -4.41 5.54
CA PRO A 174 15.00 -3.33 5.82
C PRO A 174 15.68 -2.73 4.59
N VAL A 175 15.62 -3.40 3.42
CA VAL A 175 16.17 -2.87 2.17
C VAL A 175 15.32 -1.72 1.62
N PHE A 176 14.01 -1.72 1.91
CA PHE A 176 13.05 -0.74 1.40
C PHE A 176 13.03 0.51 2.29
N ASN A 177 13.96 1.43 2.02
CA ASN A 177 14.12 2.68 2.76
C ASN A 177 14.66 3.79 1.84
N ASN A 178 14.67 5.03 2.34
CA ASN A 178 15.13 6.19 1.58
C ASN A 178 16.64 6.20 1.25
N ASP A 179 17.46 5.51 2.05
CA ASP A 179 18.91 5.45 1.80
C ASP A 179 19.24 4.58 0.58
N ASN A 180 18.48 3.50 0.40
CA ASN A 180 18.65 2.60 -0.74
C ASN A 180 17.84 3.05 -1.97
N PHE A 181 16.70 3.66 -1.75
CA PHE A 181 15.79 4.16 -2.80
C PHE A 181 15.40 5.60 -2.47
N PRO A 182 16.17 6.60 -2.95
CA PRO A 182 15.89 8.00 -2.66
C PRO A 182 14.45 8.39 -3.00
N GLY A 183 13.79 9.00 -2.03
CA GLY A 183 12.37 9.35 -2.11
C GLY A 183 11.39 8.28 -1.68
N MET A 184 11.83 7.07 -1.34
CA MET A 184 10.95 6.05 -0.76
C MET A 184 10.67 6.34 0.71
N ILE A 185 9.40 6.57 1.06
CA ILE A 185 8.96 6.80 2.44
C ILE A 185 8.79 5.48 3.18
N GLY A 186 8.16 4.51 2.53
CA GLY A 186 7.95 3.19 3.10
C GLY A 186 7.28 2.23 2.14
N LYS A 187 7.29 0.95 2.52
CA LYS A 187 6.64 -0.13 1.78
C LYS A 187 5.85 -1.03 2.73
N THR A 188 4.54 -1.13 2.53
CA THR A 188 3.70 -2.15 3.17
C THR A 188 3.66 -3.39 2.30
N MET A 189 4.14 -4.52 2.82
CA MET A 189 4.01 -5.80 2.15
C MET A 189 2.60 -6.34 2.37
N ILE A 190 1.94 -6.70 1.27
CA ILE A 190 0.53 -7.10 1.27
C ILE A 190 0.33 -8.48 0.64
N ASN A 191 -0.75 -9.11 1.06
CA ASN A 191 -1.18 -10.42 0.56
C ASN A 191 -2.71 -10.44 0.47
N SER A 192 -3.25 -10.98 -0.62
CA SER A 192 -4.69 -11.17 -0.74
C SER A 192 -5.25 -12.08 0.35
N THR A 193 -6.52 -11.93 0.67
CA THR A 193 -7.18 -12.70 1.73
C THR A 193 -7.23 -14.20 1.44
N ASP A 194 -7.19 -14.60 0.17
CA ASP A 194 -7.09 -16.00 -0.28
C ASP A 194 -5.64 -16.53 -0.36
N GLY A 195 -4.65 -15.64 -0.14
CA GLY A 195 -3.24 -16.01 -0.09
C GLY A 195 -2.53 -16.20 -1.42
N ASN A 196 -3.20 -15.96 -2.56
CA ASN A 196 -2.64 -16.23 -3.89
C ASN A 196 -1.95 -15.04 -4.55
N ILE A 197 -2.24 -13.83 -4.06
CA ILE A 197 -1.70 -12.57 -4.59
C ILE A 197 -0.81 -11.94 -3.53
N TYR A 198 0.43 -11.73 -3.88
CA TYR A 198 1.40 -10.99 -3.10
C TYR A 198 1.57 -9.58 -3.67
N GLY A 199 2.08 -8.65 -2.86
CA GLY A 199 2.30 -7.32 -3.36
C GLY A 199 2.95 -6.36 -2.40
N GLY A 200 2.92 -5.11 -2.79
CA GLY A 200 3.38 -4.00 -1.96
C GLY A 200 2.63 -2.72 -2.29
N VAL A 201 2.41 -1.94 -1.25
CA VAL A 201 2.01 -0.55 -1.34
C VAL A 201 3.21 0.29 -0.93
N TYR A 202 3.68 1.12 -1.83
CA TYR A 202 4.87 1.94 -1.62
C TYR A 202 4.48 3.41 -1.66
N TYR A 203 5.05 4.20 -0.77
CA TYR A 203 4.95 5.65 -0.81
C TYR A 203 6.27 6.27 -1.22
N PHE A 204 6.20 7.21 -2.16
CA PHE A 204 7.33 7.96 -2.67
C PHE A 204 7.06 9.46 -2.66
N THR A 205 8.10 10.25 -2.45
CA THR A 205 8.03 11.71 -2.44
C THR A 205 7.80 12.32 -3.82
N SER A 206 7.94 11.53 -4.91
CA SER A 206 7.70 11.99 -6.27
C SER A 206 7.48 10.83 -7.26
N ARG A 207 6.91 11.14 -8.41
CA ARG A 207 6.82 10.23 -9.54
C ARG A 207 8.20 9.80 -10.05
N THR A 208 9.14 10.72 -10.12
CA THR A 208 10.53 10.42 -10.56
C THR A 208 11.18 9.38 -9.67
N ALA A 209 10.97 9.44 -8.35
CA ALA A 209 11.50 8.43 -7.43
C ALA A 209 10.94 7.01 -7.70
N ILE A 210 9.71 6.90 -8.21
CA ILE A 210 9.15 5.61 -8.66
C ILE A 210 9.86 5.15 -9.94
N ASP A 211 10.08 6.05 -10.88
CA ASP A 211 10.75 5.72 -12.15
C ASP A 211 12.19 5.27 -11.89
N ASP A 212 12.93 5.96 -11.00
CA ASP A 212 14.27 5.56 -10.54
C ASP A 212 14.26 4.19 -9.82
N TYR A 213 13.21 3.92 -9.03
CA TYR A 213 13.04 2.61 -8.39
C TYR A 213 12.87 1.48 -9.42
N PHE A 214 12.13 1.72 -10.51
CA PHE A 214 11.96 0.75 -11.59
C PHE A 214 13.25 0.48 -12.37
N GLU A 215 14.20 1.42 -12.39
CA GLU A 215 15.51 1.24 -13.01
C GLU A 215 16.52 0.54 -12.08
N SER A 216 16.17 0.33 -10.81
CA SER A 216 17.08 -0.30 -9.84
C SER A 216 17.33 -1.78 -10.13
N ASP A 217 18.53 -2.26 -9.74
CA ASP A 217 18.91 -3.68 -9.84
C ASP A 217 17.93 -4.58 -9.05
N LEU A 218 17.36 -4.06 -7.95
CA LEU A 218 16.37 -4.81 -7.15
C LEU A 218 15.09 -5.05 -7.93
N TRP A 219 14.55 -3.98 -8.56
CA TRP A 219 13.29 -4.10 -9.31
C TRP A 219 13.48 -4.93 -10.57
N THR A 220 14.54 -4.67 -11.35
CA THR A 220 14.79 -5.40 -12.60
C THR A 220 15.06 -6.88 -12.34
N GLY A 221 15.73 -7.22 -11.24
CA GLY A 221 15.91 -8.60 -10.79
C GLY A 221 14.62 -9.27 -10.35
N PHE A 222 13.75 -8.55 -9.66
CA PHE A 222 12.44 -9.03 -9.23
C PHE A 222 11.49 -9.28 -10.42
N GLU A 223 11.40 -8.33 -11.34
CA GLU A 223 10.54 -8.45 -12.53
C GLU A 223 11.07 -9.49 -13.53
N GLY A 224 12.39 -9.71 -13.56
CA GLY A 224 13.05 -10.73 -14.40
C GLY A 224 13.08 -12.14 -13.81
N ASP A 225 12.57 -12.34 -12.59
CA ASP A 225 12.52 -13.68 -11.99
C ASP A 225 11.44 -14.55 -12.63
N ASN A 226 11.84 -15.72 -13.12
CA ASN A 226 10.94 -16.65 -13.83
C ASN A 226 9.81 -17.21 -12.97
N ASN A 227 9.92 -17.16 -11.64
CA ASN A 227 8.88 -17.63 -10.71
C ASN A 227 7.91 -16.52 -10.32
N THR A 228 8.20 -15.28 -10.68
CA THR A 228 7.41 -14.12 -10.32
C THR A 228 6.65 -13.59 -11.54
N ASN A 229 5.34 -13.51 -11.43
CA ASN A 229 4.48 -12.91 -12.45
C ASN A 229 3.89 -11.61 -11.91
N VAL A 230 4.48 -10.47 -12.30
CA VAL A 230 3.95 -9.13 -11.99
C VAL A 230 2.85 -8.79 -12.98
N TYR A 231 1.62 -8.61 -12.50
CA TYR A 231 0.47 -8.33 -13.36
C TYR A 231 -0.22 -6.99 -13.09
N LYS A 232 0.16 -6.30 -12.00
CA LYS A 232 -0.39 -4.98 -11.66
C LYS A 232 0.74 -4.06 -11.18
N LYS A 233 0.83 -2.90 -11.80
CA LYS A 233 1.70 -1.78 -11.41
C LYS A 233 0.88 -0.50 -11.53
N ASP A 234 0.10 -0.16 -10.51
CA ASP A 234 -0.72 1.04 -10.49
C ASP A 234 0.02 2.16 -9.76
N ILE A 235 0.04 3.34 -10.35
CA ILE A 235 0.65 4.53 -9.76
C ILE A 235 -0.42 5.59 -9.59
N TYR A 236 -0.49 6.15 -8.38
CA TYR A 236 -1.46 7.17 -8.02
C TYR A 236 -0.75 8.39 -7.43
N SER A 237 -1.25 9.58 -7.70
CA SER A 237 -0.95 10.77 -6.92
C SER A 237 -1.79 10.76 -5.63
N VAL A 238 -1.29 11.41 -4.57
CA VAL A 238 -2.00 11.59 -3.31
C VAL A 238 -2.56 13.01 -3.27
N ALA A 239 -3.85 13.14 -3.02
CA ALA A 239 -4.49 14.44 -2.89
C ALA A 239 -4.22 15.08 -1.52
N SER A 240 -4.05 16.40 -1.47
CA SER A 240 -3.75 17.17 -0.25
C SER A 240 -4.77 16.99 0.87
N ILE A 241 -6.04 16.75 0.54
CA ILE A 241 -7.10 16.45 1.52
C ILE A 241 -6.82 15.20 2.36
N SER A 242 -5.87 14.35 1.94
CA SER A 242 -5.42 13.18 2.71
C SER A 242 -4.83 13.55 4.08
N ALA A 243 -4.35 14.78 4.25
CA ALA A 243 -3.85 15.28 5.51
C ALA A 243 -4.93 15.30 6.61
N ILE A 244 -6.20 15.50 6.23
CA ILE A 244 -7.35 15.50 7.15
C ILE A 244 -7.63 14.11 7.71
N SER A 245 -7.37 13.06 6.92
CA SER A 245 -7.66 11.66 7.24
C SER A 245 -6.43 10.84 7.61
N ASN A 246 -5.38 11.50 8.11
CA ASN A 246 -4.11 10.87 8.50
C ASN A 246 -3.48 10.02 7.36
N GLY A 247 -3.60 10.49 6.13
CA GLY A 247 -3.22 9.76 4.92
C GLY A 247 -2.01 10.33 4.17
N VAL A 248 -1.19 11.18 4.80
CA VAL A 248 0.04 11.76 4.24
C VAL A 248 1.23 11.27 5.04
N PRO A 249 1.83 10.11 4.71
CA PRO A 249 3.02 9.62 5.40
C PRO A 249 4.23 10.51 5.07
N VAL A 250 5.11 10.65 6.05
CA VAL A 250 6.37 11.40 5.94
C VAL A 250 7.56 10.58 6.40
N LEU A 251 8.77 10.97 5.94
CA LEU A 251 10.05 10.33 6.30
C LEU A 251 10.40 10.45 7.78
#